data_fa3176630161ff4461f13b9fba725f78
#
_entry.id   fa3176630161ff4461f13b9fba725f78
#
_cell.length_a   1.000
_cell.length_b   1.000
_cell.length_c   1.000
_cell.angle_alpha   90.00
_cell.angle_beta   90.00
_cell.angle_gamma   90.00
#
_symmetry.space_group_name_H-M   'P 1'
#
loop_
_entity.id
_entity.type
_entity.pdbx_description
1 polymer ?
#
loop_
_entity_poly.entity_id
_entity_poly.type
_entity_poly.pdbx_seq_one_letter_code
_entity_poly.pdbx_strand_id
1 'polypeptide(L)'
;MKFCSECGSDQVRMSMPYGDIGLRHICQNCGTVHYARHSMVAGCVATHEGRILLCQRAIDPYRGMWTIPAGYVEVGETLQEAAIRETREEAGAIVTNLRLLAVYDLPMFSEVYVLFSADLTAPQLMAGEESLAVRLVSPQEIDWSSLAFPMVSEALRHWMTPTGCAHVDVADFLWGPEGGVRVRRHGRISKERSG
;
A
#
# COMPACT_ATOMS: atom_id res chain seq x y z
N MET A 1 -6.44 19.83 -11.62
CA MET A 1 -5.44 19.86 -12.75
C MET A 1 -5.33 21.27 -13.26
N LYS A 2 -4.11 21.85 -13.40
CA LYS A 2 -3.90 23.21 -13.89
C LYS A 2 -3.63 23.28 -15.39
N PHE A 3 -2.96 22.25 -15.93
CA PHE A 3 -2.58 22.17 -17.33
C PHE A 3 -2.94 20.79 -17.89
N CYS A 4 -3.22 20.74 -19.19
CA CYS A 4 -3.45 19.51 -19.92
C CYS A 4 -2.12 18.76 -20.12
N SER A 5 -2.05 17.48 -19.76
CA SER A 5 -0.85 16.66 -19.94
C SER A 5 -0.52 16.36 -21.40
N GLU A 6 -1.50 16.48 -22.30
CA GLU A 6 -1.32 16.17 -23.72
C GLU A 6 -0.83 17.36 -24.54
N CYS A 7 -1.38 18.56 -24.32
CA CYS A 7 -1.09 19.72 -25.15
C CYS A 7 -0.56 20.95 -24.38
N GLY A 8 -0.39 20.84 -23.05
CA GLY A 8 0.14 21.93 -22.22
C GLY A 8 -0.82 23.10 -21.97
N SER A 9 -2.03 23.10 -22.56
CA SER A 9 -2.99 24.19 -22.39
C SER A 9 -3.49 24.30 -20.94
N ASP A 10 -3.69 25.53 -20.46
CA ASP A 10 -4.30 25.85 -19.17
C ASP A 10 -5.83 25.85 -19.22
N GLN A 11 -6.41 25.68 -20.41
CA GLN A 11 -7.86 25.67 -20.59
C GLN A 11 -8.48 24.31 -20.25
N VAL A 12 -8.31 23.87 -18.99
CA VAL A 12 -8.88 22.63 -18.47
C VAL A 12 -10.08 22.96 -17.60
N ARG A 13 -11.24 22.39 -17.93
CA ARG A 13 -12.49 22.60 -17.18
C ARG A 13 -13.11 21.30 -16.68
N MET A 14 -13.80 21.36 -15.55
CA MET A 14 -14.63 20.27 -15.05
C MET A 14 -15.96 20.27 -15.80
N SER A 15 -16.23 19.22 -16.55
CA SER A 15 -17.53 19.01 -17.23
C SER A 15 -17.80 17.53 -17.39
N MET A 16 -19.04 17.20 -17.71
CA MET A 16 -19.47 15.81 -17.94
C MET A 16 -19.24 15.45 -19.41
N PRO A 17 -18.36 14.48 -19.72
CA PRO A 17 -18.20 13.99 -21.10
C PRO A 17 -19.49 13.33 -21.59
N TYR A 18 -19.72 13.34 -22.89
CA TYR A 18 -20.87 12.65 -23.47
C TYR A 18 -20.80 11.14 -23.15
N GLY A 19 -21.90 10.61 -22.59
CA GLY A 19 -21.98 9.19 -22.20
C GLY A 19 -21.30 8.83 -20.86
N ASP A 20 -20.70 9.79 -20.13
CA ASP A 20 -20.15 9.56 -18.78
C ASP A 20 -21.20 9.90 -17.71
N ILE A 21 -21.00 9.33 -16.50
CA ILE A 21 -21.85 9.54 -15.33
C ILE A 21 -21.26 10.51 -14.32
N GLY A 22 -20.07 11.08 -14.59
CA GLY A 22 -19.36 11.94 -13.65
C GLY A 22 -18.61 13.10 -14.32
N LEU A 23 -18.30 14.10 -13.51
CA LEU A 23 -17.47 15.23 -13.95
C LEU A 23 -16.02 14.78 -14.16
N ARG A 24 -15.42 15.24 -15.26
CA ARG A 24 -14.01 14.98 -15.61
C ARG A 24 -13.32 16.30 -15.95
N HIS A 25 -12.00 16.34 -15.84
CA HIS A 25 -11.23 17.42 -16.40
C HIS A 25 -11.17 17.25 -17.92
N ILE A 26 -11.68 18.22 -18.67
CA ILE A 26 -11.66 18.21 -20.15
C ILE A 26 -10.86 19.41 -20.63
N CYS A 27 -9.86 19.15 -21.45
CA CYS A 27 -9.12 20.22 -22.14
C CYS A 27 -9.96 20.83 -23.25
N GLN A 28 -10.22 22.14 -23.17
CA GLN A 28 -11.01 22.85 -24.18
C GLN A 28 -10.22 23.09 -25.47
N ASN A 29 -8.88 22.95 -25.43
CA ASN A 29 -8.02 23.15 -26.59
C ASN A 29 -7.87 21.89 -27.46
N CYS A 30 -7.62 20.72 -26.86
CA CYS A 30 -7.42 19.46 -27.60
C CYS A 30 -8.52 18.42 -27.39
N GLY A 31 -9.52 18.69 -26.56
CA GLY A 31 -10.65 17.78 -26.29
C GLY A 31 -10.30 16.60 -25.37
N THR A 32 -9.06 16.45 -24.92
CA THR A 32 -8.67 15.32 -24.06
C THR A 32 -9.46 15.30 -22.77
N VAL A 33 -10.06 14.14 -22.45
CA VAL A 33 -10.73 13.87 -21.18
C VAL A 33 -9.72 13.20 -20.23
N HIS A 34 -9.47 13.83 -19.08
CA HIS A 34 -8.57 13.31 -18.06
C HIS A 34 -9.35 12.57 -16.97
N TYR A 35 -9.14 11.26 -16.91
CA TYR A 35 -9.72 10.41 -15.86
C TYR A 35 -8.79 10.36 -14.65
N ALA A 36 -9.33 10.61 -13.46
CA ALA A 36 -8.61 10.34 -12.23
C ALA A 36 -8.36 8.83 -12.10
N ARG A 37 -7.16 8.46 -11.72
CA ARG A 37 -6.77 7.06 -11.50
C ARG A 37 -6.40 6.86 -10.04
N HIS A 38 -6.66 5.68 -9.52
CA HIS A 38 -6.15 5.27 -8.23
C HIS A 38 -4.67 4.88 -8.37
N SER A 39 -3.86 5.29 -7.40
CA SER A 39 -2.50 4.80 -7.26
C SER A 39 -2.52 3.46 -6.54
N MET A 40 -1.66 2.55 -6.94
CA MET A 40 -1.50 1.26 -6.26
C MET A 40 -0.22 1.29 -5.45
N VAL A 41 -0.30 0.81 -4.21
CA VAL A 41 0.83 0.61 -3.31
C VAL A 41 0.95 -0.88 -3.06
N ALA A 42 2.15 -1.43 -3.22
CA ALA A 42 2.44 -2.82 -2.95
C ALA A 42 3.48 -2.94 -1.84
N GLY A 43 3.30 -3.92 -0.95
CA GLY A 43 4.23 -4.12 0.16
C GLY A 43 4.15 -5.51 0.78
N CYS A 44 5.06 -5.78 1.70
CA CYS A 44 5.19 -7.08 2.35
C CYS A 44 5.12 -7.01 3.87
N VAL A 45 4.34 -7.91 4.49
CA VAL A 45 4.61 -8.42 5.83
C VAL A 45 5.66 -9.52 5.68
N ALA A 46 6.93 -9.12 5.68
CA ALA A 46 8.08 -10.01 5.47
C ALA A 46 8.55 -10.57 6.81
N THR A 47 8.81 -11.89 6.87
CA THR A 47 9.12 -12.56 8.14
C THR A 47 10.30 -13.51 8.04
N HIS A 48 11.05 -13.64 9.15
CA HIS A 48 12.10 -14.61 9.34
C HIS A 48 12.00 -15.21 10.74
N GLU A 49 11.85 -16.52 10.83
CA GLU A 49 11.70 -17.26 12.11
C GLU A 49 10.62 -16.67 13.03
N GLY A 50 9.47 -16.29 12.44
CA GLY A 50 8.34 -15.71 13.19
C GLY A 50 8.52 -14.25 13.61
N ARG A 51 9.65 -13.60 13.26
CA ARG A 51 9.90 -12.18 13.48
C ARG A 51 9.58 -11.38 12.23
N ILE A 52 8.99 -10.21 12.40
CA ILE A 52 8.45 -9.34 11.35
C ILE A 52 9.46 -8.24 11.05
N LEU A 53 9.70 -7.98 9.76
CA LEU A 53 10.49 -6.85 9.30
C LEU A 53 9.69 -5.55 9.44
N LEU A 54 10.25 -4.57 10.14
CA LEU A 54 9.78 -3.20 10.19
C LEU A 54 10.87 -2.23 9.74
N CYS A 55 10.44 -1.19 9.01
CA CYS A 55 11.25 -0.07 8.54
C CYS A 55 10.85 1.20 9.31
N GLN A 56 11.81 1.99 9.79
CA GLN A 56 11.54 3.29 10.40
C GLN A 56 11.65 4.37 9.32
N ARG A 57 10.58 5.09 9.05
CA ARG A 57 10.49 6.05 7.96
C ARG A 57 11.51 7.19 8.07
N ALA A 58 12.24 7.47 7.00
CA ALA A 58 13.12 8.63 6.87
C ALA A 58 12.43 9.84 6.22
N ILE A 59 11.21 9.65 5.64
CA ILE A 59 10.48 10.63 4.85
C ILE A 59 9.10 10.96 5.47
N ASP A 60 8.58 12.14 5.13
CA ASP A 60 7.21 12.51 5.47
C ASP A 60 6.17 11.84 4.53
N PRO A 61 4.93 11.66 4.98
CA PRO A 61 4.43 11.88 6.34
C PRO A 61 4.93 10.82 7.34
N TYR A 62 4.83 11.13 8.63
CA TYR A 62 5.17 10.20 9.73
C TYR A 62 6.65 9.79 9.81
N ARG A 63 7.57 10.69 9.47
CA ARG A 63 9.01 10.49 9.69
C ARG A 63 9.30 10.02 11.12
N GLY A 64 10.11 8.99 11.27
CA GLY A 64 10.47 8.38 12.54
C GLY A 64 9.51 7.30 13.06
N MET A 65 8.32 7.17 12.47
CA MET A 65 7.39 6.08 12.79
C MET A 65 7.73 4.80 12.02
N TRP A 66 7.24 3.66 12.51
CA TRP A 66 7.52 2.35 11.95
C TRP A 66 6.44 1.92 10.96
N THR A 67 6.85 1.19 9.93
CA THR A 67 5.97 0.63 8.90
C THR A 67 6.52 -0.70 8.40
N ILE A 68 5.75 -1.42 7.61
CA ILE A 68 6.24 -2.50 6.76
C ILE A 68 6.79 -1.89 5.46
N PRO A 69 7.75 -2.52 4.76
CA PRO A 69 8.21 -2.05 3.46
C PRO A 69 7.07 -2.06 2.44
N ALA A 70 6.84 -0.89 1.82
CA ALA A 70 5.77 -0.70 0.83
C ALA A 70 5.91 0.63 0.10
N GLY A 71 5.65 0.63 -1.22
CA GLY A 71 5.64 1.85 -2.03
C GLY A 71 4.79 1.73 -3.29
N TYR A 72 4.82 2.77 -4.10
CA TYR A 72 4.02 2.85 -5.32
C TYR A 72 4.49 1.86 -6.38
N VAL A 73 3.50 1.24 -7.04
CA VAL A 73 3.73 0.35 -8.18
C VAL A 73 4.13 1.18 -9.40
N GLU A 74 5.24 0.84 -10.01
CA GLU A 74 5.74 1.52 -11.20
C GLU A 74 5.14 0.95 -12.49
N VAL A 75 5.20 1.74 -13.56
CA VAL A 75 4.71 1.31 -14.87
C VAL A 75 5.58 0.17 -15.40
N GLY A 76 4.94 -0.96 -15.71
CA GLY A 76 5.61 -2.12 -16.29
C GLY A 76 6.01 -3.20 -15.29
N GLU A 77 5.81 -2.99 -13.98
CA GLU A 77 6.01 -4.03 -12.97
C GLU A 77 4.68 -4.62 -12.48
N THR A 78 4.74 -5.84 -12.01
CA THR A 78 3.63 -6.50 -11.30
C THR A 78 3.59 -6.08 -9.83
N LEU A 79 2.46 -6.28 -9.15
CA LEU A 79 2.31 -6.00 -7.72
C LEU A 79 3.35 -6.77 -6.85
N GLN A 80 3.68 -8.00 -7.26
CA GLN A 80 4.69 -8.79 -6.54
C GLN A 80 6.10 -8.27 -6.78
N GLU A 81 6.42 -7.86 -8.00
CA GLU A 81 7.72 -7.24 -8.31
C GLU A 81 7.90 -5.93 -7.55
N ALA A 82 6.85 -5.08 -7.50
CA ALA A 82 6.87 -3.86 -6.69
C ALA A 82 7.14 -4.16 -5.21
N ALA A 83 6.41 -5.10 -4.61
CA ALA A 83 6.58 -5.46 -3.21
C ALA A 83 7.99 -6.03 -2.91
N ILE A 84 8.59 -6.78 -3.84
CA ILE A 84 9.96 -7.29 -3.74
C ILE A 84 10.97 -6.13 -3.85
N ARG A 85 10.80 -5.24 -4.82
CA ARG A 85 11.65 -4.06 -5.04
C ARG A 85 11.65 -3.16 -3.80
N GLU A 86 10.46 -2.77 -3.31
CA GLU A 86 10.31 -1.93 -2.13
C GLU A 86 10.97 -2.54 -0.88
N THR A 87 10.79 -3.85 -0.66
CA THR A 87 11.45 -4.54 0.45
C THR A 87 12.97 -4.51 0.33
N ARG A 88 13.50 -4.60 -0.89
CA ARG A 88 14.93 -4.50 -1.13
C ARG A 88 15.44 -3.08 -0.99
N GLU A 89 14.70 -2.08 -1.48
CA GLU A 89 15.09 -0.65 -1.43
C GLU A 89 15.05 -0.12 -0.01
N GLU A 90 13.98 -0.39 0.75
CA GLU A 90 13.82 0.13 2.11
C GLU A 90 14.60 -0.64 3.17
N ALA A 91 14.84 -1.94 2.99
CA ALA A 91 15.44 -2.79 4.02
C ALA A 91 16.66 -3.60 3.58
N GLY A 92 17.11 -3.49 2.31
CA GLY A 92 18.20 -4.30 1.78
C GLY A 92 17.91 -5.81 1.77
N ALA A 93 16.64 -6.18 1.92
CA ALA A 93 16.21 -7.55 2.18
C ALA A 93 15.65 -8.23 0.92
N ILE A 94 15.84 -9.55 0.84
CA ILE A 94 15.29 -10.39 -0.24
C ILE A 94 14.18 -11.24 0.32
N VAL A 95 13.02 -11.21 -0.35
CA VAL A 95 11.83 -11.98 0.01
C VAL A 95 11.46 -12.99 -1.05
N THR A 96 10.83 -14.08 -0.61
CA THR A 96 10.31 -15.17 -1.44
C THR A 96 8.92 -15.59 -0.95
N ASN A 97 8.28 -16.51 -1.66
CA ASN A 97 7.01 -17.11 -1.26
C ASN A 97 5.91 -16.07 -1.00
N LEU A 98 5.82 -15.02 -1.83
CA LEU A 98 4.80 -13.99 -1.70
C LEU A 98 3.40 -14.60 -1.84
N ARG A 99 2.54 -14.33 -0.86
CA ARG A 99 1.13 -14.73 -0.85
C ARG A 99 0.28 -13.51 -0.54
N LEU A 100 -0.74 -13.27 -1.34
CA LEU A 100 -1.65 -12.15 -1.09
C LEU A 100 -2.22 -12.23 0.32
N LEU A 101 -2.04 -11.19 1.11
CA LEU A 101 -2.46 -11.09 2.51
C LEU A 101 -3.68 -10.19 2.64
N ALA A 102 -3.64 -9.01 2.04
CA ALA A 102 -4.69 -8.01 2.19
C ALA A 102 -4.82 -7.10 0.96
N VAL A 103 -6.05 -6.60 0.76
CA VAL A 103 -6.36 -5.52 -0.17
C VAL A 103 -7.14 -4.46 0.59
N TYR A 104 -6.58 -3.25 0.67
CA TYR A 104 -7.16 -2.13 1.40
C TYR A 104 -7.39 -0.95 0.48
N ASP A 105 -8.64 -0.49 0.44
CA ASP A 105 -9.04 0.69 -0.33
C ASP A 105 -9.04 1.94 0.56
N LEU A 106 -8.37 2.99 0.09
CA LEU A 106 -8.25 4.29 0.74
C LEU A 106 -8.87 5.37 -0.16
N PRO A 107 -10.21 5.47 -0.25
CA PRO A 107 -10.88 6.33 -1.22
C PRO A 107 -10.50 7.80 -1.10
N MET A 108 -10.24 8.30 0.12
CA MET A 108 -9.86 9.70 0.35
C MET A 108 -8.54 10.06 -0.34
N PHE A 109 -7.60 9.10 -0.43
CA PHE A 109 -6.29 9.30 -1.06
C PHE A 109 -6.25 8.83 -2.51
N SER A 110 -7.34 8.20 -2.98
CA SER A 110 -7.36 7.49 -4.27
C SER A 110 -6.24 6.46 -4.38
N GLU A 111 -6.06 5.67 -3.32
CA GLU A 111 -5.02 4.64 -3.21
C GLU A 111 -5.62 3.29 -2.90
N VAL A 112 -5.00 2.24 -3.44
CA VAL A 112 -5.28 0.84 -3.10
C VAL A 112 -3.98 0.19 -2.65
N TYR A 113 -3.98 -0.35 -1.44
CA TYR A 113 -2.86 -1.12 -0.89
C TYR A 113 -3.06 -2.61 -1.17
N VAL A 114 -2.08 -3.23 -1.79
CA VAL A 114 -2.03 -4.67 -2.02
C VAL A 114 -0.84 -5.23 -1.25
N LEU A 115 -1.14 -5.93 -0.15
CA LEU A 115 -0.13 -6.41 0.78
C LEU A 115 0.03 -7.92 0.70
N PHE A 116 1.28 -8.35 0.74
CA PHE A 116 1.65 -9.77 0.71
C PHE A 116 2.22 -10.20 2.06
N SER A 117 2.06 -11.46 2.43
CA SER A 117 2.95 -12.14 3.36
C SER A 117 4.10 -12.73 2.58
N ALA A 118 5.32 -12.66 3.11
CA ALA A 118 6.52 -13.15 2.43
C ALA A 118 7.53 -13.70 3.43
N ASP A 119 8.38 -14.60 2.95
CA ASP A 119 9.48 -15.15 3.73
C ASP A 119 10.78 -14.40 3.38
N LEU A 120 11.48 -13.87 4.40
CA LEU A 120 12.84 -13.34 4.23
C LEU A 120 13.82 -14.50 4.03
N THR A 121 14.67 -14.38 3.01
CA THR A 121 15.68 -15.41 2.73
C THR A 121 16.81 -15.46 3.76
N ALA A 122 17.05 -14.33 4.45
CA ALA A 122 18.10 -14.19 5.45
C ALA A 122 17.79 -13.02 6.41
N PRO A 123 18.34 -13.03 7.65
CA PRO A 123 18.10 -11.98 8.64
C PRO A 123 18.95 -10.72 8.45
N GLN A 124 19.84 -10.68 7.43
CA GLN A 124 20.66 -9.51 7.13
C GLN A 124 19.79 -8.39 6.56
N LEU A 125 19.82 -7.24 7.24
CA LEU A 125 19.05 -6.05 6.89
C LEU A 125 19.97 -4.85 6.75
N MET A 126 19.61 -3.94 5.85
CA MET A 126 20.30 -2.68 5.66
C MET A 126 19.27 -1.59 5.33
N ALA A 127 19.19 -0.56 6.18
CA ALA A 127 18.31 0.57 5.91
C ALA A 127 18.66 1.24 4.58
N GLY A 128 17.68 1.41 3.72
CA GLY A 128 17.81 2.17 2.49
C GLY A 128 17.63 3.68 2.73
N GLU A 129 17.61 4.47 1.66
CA GLU A 129 17.55 5.94 1.75
C GLU A 129 16.27 6.45 2.41
N GLU A 130 15.15 5.73 2.25
CA GLU A 130 13.85 6.07 2.83
C GLU A 130 13.64 5.48 4.24
N SER A 131 14.64 4.79 4.81
CA SER A 131 14.59 4.17 6.12
C SER A 131 15.67 4.71 7.05
N LEU A 132 15.28 5.21 8.24
CA LEU A 132 16.21 5.58 9.31
C LEU A 132 16.82 4.35 9.97
N ALA A 133 16.03 3.28 10.09
CA ALA A 133 16.42 2.01 10.69
C ALA A 133 15.53 0.89 10.18
N VAL A 134 16.02 -0.35 10.23
CA VAL A 134 15.28 -1.57 9.95
C VAL A 134 15.54 -2.59 11.03
N ARG A 135 14.52 -3.38 11.41
CA ARG A 135 14.66 -4.39 12.45
C ARG A 135 13.68 -5.55 12.25
N LEU A 136 14.06 -6.71 12.79
CA LEU A 136 13.15 -7.83 13.00
C LEU A 136 12.60 -7.78 14.43
N VAL A 137 11.28 -7.77 14.57
CA VAL A 137 10.60 -7.75 15.87
C VAL A 137 9.70 -8.98 16.02
N SER A 138 9.60 -9.51 17.22
CA SER A 138 8.55 -10.51 17.51
C SER A 138 7.20 -9.81 17.57
N PRO A 139 6.07 -10.53 17.34
CA PRO A 139 4.73 -9.96 17.46
C PRO A 139 4.45 -9.24 18.78
N GLN A 140 5.06 -9.73 19.88
CA GLN A 140 4.91 -9.18 21.23
C GLN A 140 5.69 -7.87 21.44
N GLU A 141 6.72 -7.62 20.63
CA GLU A 141 7.56 -6.42 20.72
C GLU A 141 7.04 -5.26 19.85
N ILE A 142 5.93 -5.45 19.12
CA ILE A 142 5.36 -4.39 18.29
C ILE A 142 4.80 -3.28 19.18
N ASP A 143 5.39 -2.10 19.09
CA ASP A 143 4.79 -0.88 19.62
C ASP A 143 3.75 -0.35 18.62
N TRP A 144 2.49 -0.70 18.87
CA TRP A 144 1.36 -0.32 18.03
C TRP A 144 1.14 1.18 17.89
N SER A 145 1.57 1.95 18.89
CA SER A 145 1.45 3.43 18.90
C SER A 145 2.49 4.10 17.99
N SER A 146 3.58 3.41 17.71
CA SER A 146 4.66 3.88 16.84
C SER A 146 4.47 3.51 15.35
N LEU A 147 3.39 2.80 15.00
CA LEU A 147 3.12 2.45 13.60
C LEU A 147 2.54 3.65 12.84
N ALA A 148 3.10 3.92 11.66
CA ALA A 148 2.79 5.10 10.86
C ALA A 148 1.35 5.12 10.30
N PHE A 149 0.84 3.97 9.91
CA PHE A 149 -0.39 3.89 9.14
C PHE A 149 -1.37 2.87 9.73
N PRO A 150 -2.69 3.22 9.78
CA PRO A 150 -3.72 2.30 10.26
C PRO A 150 -3.77 0.98 9.47
N MET A 151 -3.58 1.02 8.13
CA MET A 151 -3.61 -0.18 7.29
C MET A 151 -2.45 -1.13 7.60
N VAL A 152 -1.30 -0.62 8.04
CA VAL A 152 -0.18 -1.46 8.49
C VAL A 152 -0.56 -2.20 9.78
N SER A 153 -1.15 -1.49 10.74
CA SER A 153 -1.64 -2.11 11.99
C SER A 153 -2.66 -3.22 11.71
N GLU A 154 -3.60 -2.99 10.79
CA GLU A 154 -4.61 -3.98 10.43
C GLU A 154 -4.00 -5.18 9.69
N ALA A 155 -3.06 -4.96 8.77
CA ALA A 155 -2.37 -6.04 8.07
C ALA A 155 -1.57 -6.93 9.04
N LEU A 156 -0.85 -6.33 9.98
CA LEU A 156 -0.11 -7.06 11.02
C LEU A 156 -1.04 -7.85 11.94
N ARG A 157 -2.16 -7.24 12.40
CA ARG A 157 -3.18 -7.94 13.20
C ARG A 157 -3.77 -9.13 12.45
N HIS A 158 -4.10 -8.92 11.16
CA HIS A 158 -4.63 -9.99 10.31
C HIS A 158 -3.61 -11.11 10.14
N TRP A 159 -2.34 -10.79 9.83
CA TRP A 159 -1.27 -11.78 9.68
C TRP A 159 -1.09 -12.63 10.95
N MET A 160 -1.20 -12.03 12.14
CA MET A 160 -1.06 -12.73 13.42
C MET A 160 -2.25 -13.62 13.79
N THR A 161 -3.38 -13.57 13.09
CA THR A 161 -4.49 -14.49 13.36
C THR A 161 -4.15 -15.90 12.89
N PRO A 162 -4.67 -16.95 13.53
CA PRO A 162 -4.42 -18.34 13.12
C PRO A 162 -4.77 -18.64 11.66
N THR A 163 -5.66 -17.86 11.06
CA THR A 163 -6.12 -18.00 9.68
C THR A 163 -5.64 -16.87 8.76
N GLY A 164 -4.83 -15.94 9.27
CA GLY A 164 -4.43 -14.73 8.52
C GLY A 164 -3.75 -15.01 7.19
N CYS A 165 -2.87 -16.02 7.15
CA CYS A 165 -2.23 -16.44 5.89
C CYS A 165 -3.11 -17.32 4.99
N ALA A 166 -4.25 -17.80 5.47
CA ALA A 166 -5.18 -18.65 4.71
C ALA A 166 -6.28 -17.87 3.99
N HIS A 167 -6.53 -16.63 4.42
CA HIS A 167 -7.55 -15.75 3.85
C HIS A 167 -6.93 -14.41 3.46
N VAL A 168 -7.58 -13.72 2.52
CA VAL A 168 -7.25 -12.33 2.18
C VAL A 168 -8.19 -11.42 2.96
N ASP A 169 -7.62 -10.45 3.70
CA ASP A 169 -8.42 -9.40 4.34
C ASP A 169 -8.75 -8.30 3.33
N VAL A 170 -10.03 -7.95 3.21
CA VAL A 170 -10.47 -6.87 2.31
C VAL A 170 -11.24 -5.83 3.11
N ALA A 171 -10.74 -4.61 3.11
CA ALA A 171 -11.33 -3.52 3.87
C ALA A 171 -11.17 -2.15 3.20
N ASP A 172 -12.12 -1.25 3.49
CA ASP A 172 -12.00 0.17 3.19
C ASP A 172 -11.56 0.92 4.45
N PHE A 173 -10.66 1.89 4.26
CA PHE A 173 -10.26 2.83 5.29
C PHE A 173 -10.90 4.18 5.01
N LEU A 174 -11.85 4.57 5.86
CA LEU A 174 -12.68 5.76 5.68
C LEU A 174 -12.31 6.80 6.75
N TRP A 175 -11.77 7.94 6.33
CA TRP A 175 -11.44 9.04 7.23
C TRP A 175 -12.69 9.90 7.49
N GLY A 176 -13.01 10.10 8.77
CA GLY A 176 -14.07 10.99 9.21
C GLY A 176 -13.62 12.46 9.19
N PRO A 177 -14.58 13.41 9.26
CA PRO A 177 -14.28 14.85 9.25
C PRO A 177 -13.47 15.32 10.46
N GLU A 178 -13.45 14.56 11.56
CA GLU A 178 -12.70 14.85 12.79
C GLU A 178 -11.34 14.12 12.84
N GLY A 179 -10.86 13.53 11.72
CA GLY A 179 -9.57 12.88 11.61
C GLY A 179 -9.51 11.44 12.10
N GLY A 180 -10.61 10.86 12.59
CA GLY A 180 -10.68 9.44 12.95
C GLY A 180 -10.78 8.53 11.72
N VAL A 181 -10.20 7.32 11.82
CA VAL A 181 -10.28 6.30 10.76
C VAL A 181 -11.29 5.23 11.15
N ARG A 182 -12.24 4.95 10.27
CA ARG A 182 -13.19 3.85 10.36
C ARG A 182 -12.82 2.76 9.36
N VAL A 183 -12.63 1.53 9.84
CA VAL A 183 -12.36 0.37 8.97
C VAL A 183 -13.67 -0.37 8.70
N ARG A 184 -14.00 -0.55 7.42
CA ARG A 184 -15.17 -1.32 6.96
C ARG A 184 -14.67 -2.57 6.23
N ARG A 185 -14.85 -3.76 6.84
CA ARG A 185 -14.46 -5.04 6.24
C ARG A 185 -15.55 -5.58 5.32
N HIS A 186 -15.12 -6.17 4.19
CA HIS A 186 -16.00 -6.75 3.16
C HIS A 186 -16.09 -8.29 3.23
N GLY A 187 -15.60 -8.90 4.29
CA GLY A 187 -15.55 -10.35 4.45
C GLY A 187 -14.16 -10.91 4.11
N ARG A 188 -14.03 -12.22 4.32
CA ARG A 188 -12.79 -12.96 4.05
C ARG A 188 -12.96 -13.73 2.76
N ILE A 189 -12.10 -13.49 1.78
CA ILE A 189 -12.02 -14.30 0.57
C ILE A 189 -11.15 -15.52 0.92
N SER A 190 -11.75 -16.72 0.96
CA SER A 190 -11.01 -17.97 1.14
C SER A 190 -10.20 -18.28 -0.12
N LYS A 191 -8.92 -18.64 0.07
CA LYS A 191 -8.10 -19.21 -1.01
C LYS A 191 -8.62 -20.63 -1.26
N GLU A 192 -9.18 -20.91 -2.42
CA GLU A 192 -9.45 -22.28 -2.84
C GLU A 192 -8.12 -23.04 -2.88
N ARG A 193 -8.09 -24.21 -2.23
CA ARG A 193 -6.96 -25.13 -2.35
C ARG A 193 -6.98 -25.65 -3.78
N SER A 194 -6.00 -25.25 -4.59
CA SER A 194 -5.68 -25.96 -5.81
C SER A 194 -5.25 -27.36 -5.40
N GLY A 195 -6.10 -28.37 -5.77
CA GLY A 195 -5.81 -29.77 -5.61
C GLY A 195 -4.71 -30.26 -6.55
#